data_1c93bdd6ade6ac6551a67956741aedaa
#
_entry.id   1c93bdd6ade6ac6551a67956741aedaa
#
_cell.length_a   1.000
_cell.length_b   1.000
_cell.length_c   1.000
_cell.angle_alpha   90.00
_cell.angle_beta   90.00
_cell.angle_gamma   90.00
#
_symmetry.space_group_name_H-M   'P 1'
#
loop_
_entity.id
_entity.type
_entity.pdbx_description
1 polymer ?
#
loop_
_entity_poly.entity_id
_entity_poly.type
_entity_poly.pdbx_seq_one_letter_code
_entity_poly.pdbx_strand_id
1 'polypeptide(L)'
;DKEHPDNGLINTYFDFGRYLLISSSRGDCLPANLQGIWNDSLSAPWGSKFTININTEMNYWPALSCRLADCEKPLFTHMLRMLENGKQTAKEMYDCRGFVAHHNTDLWGDTAPQDIYIPATYWVMGGAWLATHIWNYYSYTKDLDFLKEMYPFLRECVAFFMDFLIEVNGELVTCPSVSPENTYIMKDGTQGRLSYGVTMDNEILHELFDHFEKSSTLLQETDIDFCQRAKETAKKLPKIKIGKHGQIMEWMKDYDEAEPGHRHISHLWALHPAFQITPCQLH
;
A
#
# COMPACT_ATOMS: atom_id res chain seq x y z
N ASP A 1 27.00 -21.64 -7.77
CA ASP A 1 27.10 -23.09 -7.99
C ASP A 1 26.06 -23.82 -7.15
N LYS A 2 25.20 -24.65 -7.75
CA LYS A 2 24.14 -25.36 -7.02
C LYS A 2 24.70 -26.47 -6.12
N GLU A 3 25.87 -26.96 -6.42
CA GLU A 3 26.53 -28.06 -5.68
C GLU A 3 27.37 -27.54 -4.51
N HIS A 4 27.82 -26.29 -4.57
CA HIS A 4 28.66 -25.68 -3.54
C HIS A 4 28.19 -24.25 -3.24
N PRO A 5 27.14 -24.06 -2.42
CA PRO A 5 26.68 -22.74 -2.05
C PRO A 5 27.76 -21.97 -1.26
N ASP A 6 28.05 -20.75 -1.69
CA ASP A 6 28.95 -19.85 -0.98
C ASP A 6 28.21 -19.18 0.18
N ASN A 7 28.29 -19.79 1.35
CA ASN A 7 27.66 -19.25 2.56
C ASN A 7 28.23 -17.88 2.97
N GLY A 8 29.49 -17.61 2.66
CA GLY A 8 30.11 -16.31 2.91
C GLY A 8 29.46 -15.21 2.07
N LEU A 9 29.22 -15.48 0.77
CA LEU A 9 28.51 -14.56 -0.12
C LEU A 9 27.06 -14.33 0.32
N ILE A 10 26.37 -15.40 0.74
CA ILE A 10 24.98 -15.29 1.25
C ILE A 10 24.92 -14.37 2.46
N ASN A 11 25.83 -14.59 3.44
CA ASN A 11 25.89 -13.73 4.63
C ASN A 11 26.24 -12.28 4.27
N THR A 12 27.22 -12.06 3.40
CA THR A 12 27.61 -10.72 2.98
C THR A 12 26.45 -10.00 2.30
N TYR A 13 25.71 -10.69 1.43
CA TYR A 13 24.57 -10.13 0.72
C TYR A 13 23.42 -9.76 1.67
N PHE A 14 23.13 -10.64 2.63
CA PHE A 14 22.14 -10.40 3.68
C PHE A 14 22.52 -9.19 4.55
N ASP A 15 23.75 -9.14 5.03
CA ASP A 15 24.24 -8.04 5.86
C ASP A 15 24.34 -6.74 5.08
N PHE A 16 24.62 -6.79 3.77
CA PHE A 16 24.61 -5.61 2.92
C PHE A 16 23.21 -5.01 2.78
N GLY A 17 22.17 -5.83 2.61
CA GLY A 17 20.78 -5.35 2.61
C GLY A 17 20.42 -4.68 3.94
N ARG A 18 20.80 -5.27 5.08
CA ARG A 18 20.62 -4.67 6.42
C ARG A 18 21.37 -3.34 6.54
N TYR A 19 22.63 -3.29 6.09
CA TYR A 19 23.43 -2.08 6.09
C TYR A 19 22.76 -0.94 5.31
N LEU A 20 22.21 -1.23 4.14
CA LEU A 20 21.51 -0.23 3.33
C LEU A 20 20.32 0.40 4.09
N LEU A 21 19.49 -0.42 4.73
CA LEU A 21 18.37 0.08 5.51
C LEU A 21 18.81 0.85 6.76
N ILE A 22 19.73 0.31 7.55
CA ILE A 22 20.27 0.97 8.75
C ILE A 22 20.89 2.32 8.42
N SER A 23 21.59 2.42 7.28
CA SER A 23 22.28 3.65 6.89
C SER A 23 21.33 4.71 6.34
N SER A 24 20.21 4.32 5.75
CA SER A 24 19.27 5.23 5.09
C SER A 24 18.03 5.58 5.92
N SER A 25 17.74 4.85 6.99
CA SER A 25 16.51 5.06 7.76
C SER A 25 16.72 4.71 9.24
N ARG A 26 16.97 5.72 10.07
CA ARG A 26 17.12 5.58 11.53
C ARG A 26 16.99 6.91 12.27
N GLY A 27 16.64 6.84 13.55
CA GLY A 27 16.53 8.03 14.40
C GLY A 27 15.54 9.05 13.83
N ASP A 28 15.93 10.32 13.84
CA ASP A 28 15.08 11.44 13.42
C ASP A 28 15.28 11.84 11.95
N CYS A 29 15.84 10.94 11.11
CA CYS A 29 16.03 11.24 9.69
C CYS A 29 14.72 11.09 8.90
N LEU A 30 14.74 11.47 7.61
CA LEU A 30 13.68 11.12 6.67
C LEU A 30 13.73 9.62 6.36
N PRO A 31 12.62 9.02 5.91
CA PRO A 31 12.62 7.64 5.45
C PRO A 31 13.54 7.45 4.23
N ALA A 32 13.91 6.20 3.94
CA ALA A 32 14.65 5.87 2.73
C ALA A 32 13.82 6.22 1.49
N ASN A 33 14.41 7.00 0.56
CA ASN A 33 13.81 7.31 -0.74
C ASN A 33 14.11 6.21 -1.77
N LEU A 34 13.81 6.45 -3.07
CA LEU A 34 14.07 5.51 -4.17
C LEU A 34 15.53 5.05 -4.27
N GLN A 35 16.50 5.89 -3.86
CA GLN A 35 17.92 5.57 -3.81
C GLN A 35 18.44 5.36 -2.37
N GLY A 36 17.56 5.16 -1.39
CA GLY A 36 17.93 5.16 0.02
C GLY A 36 18.37 6.56 0.45
N ILE A 37 19.67 6.80 0.44
CA ILE A 37 20.32 8.13 0.61
C ILE A 37 21.41 8.37 -0.43
N TRP A 38 21.64 7.39 -1.33
CA TRP A 38 22.76 7.40 -2.27
C TRP A 38 22.34 8.01 -3.62
N ASN A 39 22.33 9.32 -3.68
CA ASN A 39 22.10 10.08 -4.89
C ASN A 39 23.09 11.25 -4.97
N ASP A 40 23.88 11.29 -6.01
CA ASP A 40 24.87 12.34 -6.29
C ASP A 40 24.49 13.22 -7.51
N SER A 41 23.29 13.00 -8.06
CA SER A 41 22.80 13.69 -9.25
C SER A 41 21.72 14.72 -8.92
N LEU A 42 21.76 15.88 -9.56
CA LEU A 42 20.66 16.86 -9.53
C LEU A 42 19.41 16.35 -10.30
N SER A 43 19.59 15.41 -11.21
CA SER A 43 18.52 14.77 -11.98
C SER A 43 18.49 13.26 -11.69
N ALA A 44 18.15 12.93 -10.45
CA ALA A 44 18.01 11.54 -10.03
C ALA A 44 16.90 10.81 -10.81
N PRO A 45 17.03 9.49 -11.05
CA PRO A 45 15.92 8.69 -11.56
C PRO A 45 14.66 8.89 -10.73
N TRP A 46 13.54 9.19 -11.41
CA TRP A 46 12.24 9.51 -10.80
C TRP A 46 12.30 10.58 -9.69
N GLY A 47 13.30 11.48 -9.75
CA GLY A 47 13.47 12.59 -8.81
C GLY A 47 13.87 12.16 -7.39
N SER A 48 14.31 10.91 -7.17
CA SER A 48 14.63 10.37 -5.84
C SER A 48 13.49 10.53 -4.82
N LYS A 49 12.24 10.47 -5.29
CA LYS A 49 11.04 10.64 -4.49
C LYS A 49 10.81 9.47 -3.52
N PHE A 50 9.88 9.65 -2.62
CA PHE A 50 9.28 8.57 -1.83
C PHE A 50 8.09 8.02 -2.61
N THR A 51 8.33 7.01 -3.44
CA THR A 51 7.29 6.39 -4.25
C THR A 51 6.56 5.34 -3.42
N ILE A 52 5.29 5.61 -3.13
CA ILE A 52 4.44 4.85 -2.21
C ILE A 52 3.37 4.01 -2.92
N ASN A 53 3.61 3.66 -4.18
CA ASN A 53 2.80 2.64 -4.85
C ASN A 53 3.48 1.26 -4.86
N ILE A 54 4.68 1.13 -4.29
CA ILE A 54 5.39 -0.10 -3.94
C ILE A 54 6.80 0.14 -3.36
N ASN A 55 7.58 1.11 -3.88
CA ASN A 55 9.02 1.18 -3.64
C ASN A 55 9.35 1.48 -2.17
N THR A 56 8.67 2.44 -1.57
CA THR A 56 8.85 2.76 -0.16
C THR A 56 8.49 1.57 0.71
N GLU A 57 7.37 0.93 0.45
CA GLU A 57 6.93 -0.26 1.18
C GLU A 57 7.96 -1.38 1.09
N MET A 58 8.48 -1.67 -0.11
CA MET A 58 9.54 -2.68 -0.31
C MET A 58 10.83 -2.36 0.44
N ASN A 59 11.20 -1.08 0.57
CA ASN A 59 12.38 -0.70 1.36
C ASN A 59 12.27 -1.19 2.81
N TYR A 60 11.06 -1.25 3.36
CA TYR A 60 10.81 -1.59 4.76
C TYR A 60 10.35 -3.04 5.00
N TRP A 61 9.98 -3.81 3.97
CA TRP A 61 9.59 -5.22 4.16
C TRP A 61 10.59 -6.07 4.97
N PRO A 62 11.92 -5.91 4.82
CA PRO A 62 12.87 -6.68 5.62
C PRO A 62 13.02 -6.17 7.06
N ALA A 63 12.53 -4.98 7.40
CA ALA A 63 12.84 -4.33 8.68
C ALA A 63 12.47 -5.22 9.89
N LEU A 64 11.24 -5.67 9.95
CA LEU A 64 10.73 -6.44 11.08
C LEU A 64 11.34 -7.85 11.13
N SER A 65 11.35 -8.56 10.02
CA SER A 65 11.89 -9.92 9.94
C SER A 65 13.40 -9.98 10.18
N CYS A 66 14.13 -8.91 9.87
CA CYS A 66 15.58 -8.79 10.07
C CYS A 66 15.96 -8.08 11.39
N ARG A 67 15.03 -7.90 12.34
CA ARG A 67 15.25 -7.20 13.63
C ARG A 67 15.75 -5.77 13.48
N LEU A 68 15.16 -5.02 12.56
CA LEU A 68 15.46 -3.63 12.29
C LEU A 68 14.21 -2.75 12.47
N ALA A 69 13.33 -3.08 13.43
CA ALA A 69 12.10 -2.35 13.68
C ALA A 69 12.32 -0.84 13.88
N ASP A 70 13.41 -0.45 14.54
CA ASP A 70 13.75 0.97 14.72
C ASP A 70 13.99 1.72 13.40
N CYS A 71 14.30 1.00 12.32
CA CYS A 71 14.47 1.61 10.99
C CYS A 71 13.13 2.02 10.34
N GLU A 72 11.98 1.55 10.85
CA GLU A 72 10.66 1.99 10.36
C GLU A 72 10.19 3.29 11.01
N LYS A 73 10.77 3.72 12.13
CA LYS A 73 10.35 4.95 12.83
C LYS A 73 10.37 6.20 11.95
N PRO A 74 11.38 6.44 11.10
CA PRO A 74 11.34 7.56 10.15
C PRO A 74 10.15 7.51 9.19
N LEU A 75 9.75 6.32 8.75
CA LEU A 75 8.56 6.14 7.91
C LEU A 75 7.29 6.56 8.67
N PHE A 76 7.10 6.09 9.90
CA PHE A 76 5.93 6.46 10.71
C PHE A 76 5.88 7.95 11.03
N THR A 77 7.02 8.55 11.37
CA THR A 77 7.11 10.01 11.55
C THR A 77 6.72 10.76 10.28
N HIS A 78 7.12 10.26 9.11
CA HIS A 78 6.75 10.85 7.83
C HIS A 78 5.25 10.68 7.52
N MET A 79 4.68 9.51 7.80
CA MET A 79 3.24 9.29 7.65
C MET A 79 2.43 10.28 8.49
N LEU A 80 2.81 10.54 9.73
CA LEU A 80 2.16 11.56 10.56
C LEU A 80 2.32 12.97 9.98
N ARG A 81 3.47 13.29 9.35
CA ARG A 81 3.67 14.56 8.64
C ARG A 81 2.73 14.73 7.45
N MET A 82 2.42 13.63 6.74
CA MET A 82 1.51 13.64 5.59
C MET A 82 0.04 13.88 6.00
N LEU A 83 -0.32 13.66 7.27
CA LEU A 83 -1.73 13.51 7.69
C LEU A 83 -2.60 14.73 7.34
N GLU A 84 -2.15 15.94 7.65
CA GLU A 84 -2.93 17.14 7.36
C GLU A 84 -3.02 17.44 5.85
N ASN A 85 -1.91 17.22 5.12
CA ASN A 85 -1.90 17.37 3.67
C ASN A 85 -2.89 16.38 3.01
N GLY A 86 -2.90 15.14 3.48
CA GLY A 86 -3.80 14.11 2.93
C GLY A 86 -5.27 14.36 3.24
N LYS A 87 -5.59 14.95 4.39
CA LYS A 87 -6.96 15.41 4.69
C LYS A 87 -7.38 16.54 3.76
N GLN A 88 -6.49 17.49 3.50
CA GLN A 88 -6.74 18.56 2.54
C GLN A 88 -6.95 17.99 1.14
N THR A 89 -6.09 17.08 0.68
CA THR A 89 -6.23 16.41 -0.62
C THR A 89 -7.53 15.64 -0.73
N ALA A 90 -7.93 14.90 0.31
CA ALA A 90 -9.19 14.17 0.37
C ALA A 90 -10.40 15.13 0.20
N LYS A 91 -10.36 16.26 0.91
CA LYS A 91 -11.44 17.25 0.86
C LYS A 91 -11.49 17.98 -0.47
N GLU A 92 -10.36 18.47 -0.98
CA GLU A 92 -10.33 19.33 -2.17
C GLU A 92 -10.52 18.56 -3.48
N MET A 93 -9.95 17.34 -3.59
CA MET A 93 -10.02 16.55 -4.81
C MET A 93 -11.27 15.67 -4.89
N TYR A 94 -11.76 15.17 -3.74
CA TYR A 94 -12.77 14.12 -3.70
C TYR A 94 -14.02 14.50 -2.89
N ASP A 95 -14.02 15.64 -2.20
CA ASP A 95 -15.05 16.05 -1.23
C ASP A 95 -15.30 14.98 -0.15
N CYS A 96 -14.27 14.22 0.18
CA CYS A 96 -14.28 13.15 1.19
C CYS A 96 -13.66 13.62 2.50
N ARG A 97 -14.05 12.98 3.60
CA ARG A 97 -13.34 13.08 4.88
C ARG A 97 -12.09 12.21 4.83
N GLY A 98 -11.31 12.26 5.92
CA GLY A 98 -10.19 11.36 6.14
C GLY A 98 -8.96 11.69 5.33
N PHE A 99 -8.11 10.71 5.10
CA PHE A 99 -6.77 10.84 4.55
C PHE A 99 -6.61 10.05 3.25
N VAL A 100 -6.07 10.70 2.21
CA VAL A 100 -5.65 10.05 0.97
C VAL A 100 -4.23 10.45 0.60
N ALA A 101 -3.47 9.53 0.02
CA ALA A 101 -2.22 9.79 -0.65
C ALA A 101 -2.15 9.00 -1.96
N HIS A 102 -1.54 9.61 -3.00
CA HIS A 102 -1.37 8.99 -4.31
C HIS A 102 -0.05 8.21 -4.38
N HIS A 103 0.51 8.02 -5.58
CA HIS A 103 1.64 7.11 -5.81
C HIS A 103 2.99 7.62 -5.29
N ASN A 104 3.14 8.91 -5.03
CA ASN A 104 4.35 9.53 -4.50
C ASN A 104 4.04 10.46 -3.34
N THR A 105 5.02 10.65 -2.47
CA THR A 105 5.10 11.76 -1.53
C THR A 105 6.48 12.41 -1.63
N ASP A 106 6.69 13.49 -0.90
CA ASP A 106 7.96 14.21 -0.85
C ASP A 106 8.35 14.52 0.59
N LEU A 107 9.46 15.23 0.77
CA LEU A 107 9.97 15.59 2.11
C LEU A 107 9.01 16.49 2.91
N TRP A 108 8.07 17.15 2.24
CA TRP A 108 7.04 18.00 2.86
C TRP A 108 5.75 17.24 3.19
N GLY A 109 5.67 15.97 2.76
CA GLY A 109 4.51 15.11 2.97
C GLY A 109 3.37 15.41 1.99
N ASP A 110 3.67 15.84 0.77
CA ASP A 110 2.65 16.02 -0.27
C ASP A 110 1.93 14.70 -0.58
N THR A 111 0.65 14.79 -0.86
CA THR A 111 -0.23 13.62 -1.05
C THR A 111 -1.02 13.67 -2.35
N ALA A 112 -0.97 14.81 -3.07
CA ALA A 112 -1.62 14.99 -4.36
C ALA A 112 -0.94 14.16 -5.47
N PRO A 113 -1.59 13.93 -6.62
CA PRO A 113 -0.95 13.31 -7.77
C PRO A 113 0.23 14.16 -8.26
N GLN A 114 1.42 13.55 -8.36
CA GLN A 114 2.67 14.26 -8.65
C GLN A 114 3.20 14.05 -10.07
N ASP A 115 2.46 13.37 -10.95
CA ASP A 115 2.89 13.04 -12.30
C ASP A 115 1.71 13.08 -13.29
N ILE A 116 2.02 12.96 -14.57
CA ILE A 116 1.06 12.90 -15.67
C ILE A 116 0.84 11.50 -16.23
N TYR A 117 1.61 10.50 -15.75
CA TYR A 117 1.50 9.12 -16.19
C TYR A 117 0.36 8.40 -15.46
N ILE A 118 -0.80 8.37 -16.10
CA ILE A 118 -2.07 7.89 -15.50
C ILE A 118 -1.95 6.53 -14.82
N PRO A 119 -1.30 5.48 -15.40
CA PRO A 119 -1.27 4.16 -14.79
C PRO A 119 -0.58 4.09 -13.42
N ALA A 120 0.28 5.05 -13.11
CA ALA A 120 0.92 5.15 -11.81
C ALA A 120 0.25 6.20 -10.92
N THR A 121 -0.12 7.34 -11.51
CA THR A 121 -0.43 8.57 -10.78
C THR A 121 -1.85 8.61 -10.25
N TYR A 122 -2.81 8.11 -11.01
CA TYR A 122 -4.23 8.18 -10.66
C TYR A 122 -4.66 7.00 -9.78
N TRP A 123 -3.97 6.83 -8.67
CA TRP A 123 -4.14 5.73 -7.74
C TRP A 123 -4.23 6.25 -6.30
N VAL A 124 -5.33 5.96 -5.63
CA VAL A 124 -5.70 6.55 -4.34
C VAL A 124 -5.26 5.70 -3.13
N MET A 125 -4.51 4.62 -3.35
CA MET A 125 -4.24 3.61 -2.32
C MET A 125 -2.93 3.80 -1.57
N GLY A 126 -2.10 4.80 -1.92
CA GLY A 126 -0.78 5.00 -1.30
C GLY A 126 -0.85 5.10 0.22
N GLY A 127 -1.79 5.89 0.75
CA GLY A 127 -2.01 6.00 2.19
C GLY A 127 -2.52 4.70 2.84
N ALA A 128 -3.41 3.99 2.17
CA ALA A 128 -3.95 2.72 2.65
C ALA A 128 -2.86 1.63 2.73
N TRP A 129 -2.00 1.56 1.73
CA TRP A 129 -0.88 0.60 1.76
C TRP A 129 0.13 0.95 2.86
N LEU A 130 0.52 2.22 2.99
CA LEU A 130 1.36 2.66 4.11
C LEU A 130 0.74 2.30 5.47
N ALA A 131 -0.58 2.44 5.62
CA ALA A 131 -1.27 2.11 6.88
C ALA A 131 -1.11 0.64 7.30
N THR A 132 -0.87 -0.29 6.35
CA THR A 132 -0.64 -1.71 6.68
C THR A 132 0.63 -1.93 7.49
N HIS A 133 1.64 -1.06 7.34
CA HIS A 133 2.88 -1.10 8.13
C HIS A 133 2.62 -0.89 9.63
N ILE A 134 1.58 -0.14 10.01
CA ILE A 134 1.24 0.12 11.41
C ILE A 134 0.89 -1.18 12.13
N TRP A 135 -0.01 -1.97 11.54
CA TRP A 135 -0.40 -3.25 12.13
C TRP A 135 0.74 -4.27 12.09
N ASN A 136 1.52 -4.29 11.00
CA ASN A 136 2.68 -5.16 10.88
C ASN A 136 3.70 -4.86 11.98
N TYR A 137 4.03 -3.60 12.21
CA TYR A 137 4.93 -3.20 13.29
C TYR A 137 4.41 -3.62 14.66
N TYR A 138 3.14 -3.33 14.97
CA TYR A 138 2.51 -3.81 16.20
C TYR A 138 2.55 -5.33 16.32
N SER A 139 2.30 -6.05 15.25
CA SER A 139 2.27 -7.53 15.26
C SER A 139 3.60 -8.15 15.65
N TYR A 140 4.72 -7.53 15.31
CA TYR A 140 6.06 -7.95 15.67
C TYR A 140 6.51 -7.46 17.05
N THR A 141 6.24 -6.19 17.37
CA THR A 141 6.76 -5.53 18.58
C THR A 141 5.85 -5.67 19.79
N LYS A 142 4.54 -5.81 19.56
CA LYS A 142 3.47 -5.73 20.58
C LYS A 142 3.45 -4.39 21.32
N ASP A 143 4.01 -3.34 20.71
CA ASP A 143 4.05 -1.99 21.25
C ASP A 143 2.66 -1.33 21.10
N LEU A 144 1.92 -1.33 22.21
CA LEU A 144 0.56 -0.78 22.26
C LEU A 144 0.57 0.77 22.26
N ASP A 145 1.61 1.39 22.81
CA ASP A 145 1.73 2.84 22.81
C ASP A 145 1.98 3.36 21.39
N PHE A 146 2.82 2.67 20.62
CA PHE A 146 2.99 2.93 19.19
C PHE A 146 1.66 2.77 18.44
N LEU A 147 0.93 1.67 18.65
CA LEU A 147 -0.36 1.46 17.98
C LEU A 147 -1.34 2.58 18.28
N LYS A 148 -1.37 3.05 19.53
CA LYS A 148 -2.21 4.18 19.97
C LYS A 148 -1.79 5.50 19.29
N GLU A 149 -0.49 5.75 19.16
CA GLU A 149 0.05 6.93 18.47
C GLU A 149 -0.35 6.95 16.99
N MET A 150 -0.25 5.80 16.30
CA MET A 150 -0.50 5.68 14.87
C MET A 150 -1.98 5.42 14.51
N TYR A 151 -2.82 5.09 15.48
CA TYR A 151 -4.24 4.80 15.25
C TYR A 151 -5.01 5.92 14.54
N PRO A 152 -4.76 7.23 14.83
CA PRO A 152 -5.41 8.31 14.06
C PRO A 152 -5.15 8.24 12.56
N PHE A 153 -3.93 7.90 12.13
CA PHE A 153 -3.62 7.74 10.71
C PHE A 153 -4.44 6.61 10.08
N LEU A 154 -4.48 5.46 10.73
CA LEU A 154 -5.26 4.31 10.27
C LEU A 154 -6.75 4.65 10.17
N ARG A 155 -7.29 5.33 11.17
CA ARG A 155 -8.70 5.75 11.23
C ARG A 155 -9.06 6.74 10.11
N GLU A 156 -8.17 7.69 9.82
CA GLU A 156 -8.39 8.66 8.75
C GLU A 156 -8.33 8.01 7.36
N CYS A 157 -7.47 7.01 7.14
CA CYS A 157 -7.51 6.21 5.91
C CYS A 157 -8.87 5.52 5.74
N VAL A 158 -9.38 4.87 6.80
CA VAL A 158 -10.70 4.22 6.76
C VAL A 158 -11.82 5.23 6.50
N ALA A 159 -11.75 6.42 7.12
CA ALA A 159 -12.74 7.48 6.92
C ALA A 159 -12.83 7.92 5.45
N PHE A 160 -11.67 8.05 4.78
CA PHE A 160 -11.62 8.38 3.36
C PHE A 160 -12.33 7.33 2.50
N PHE A 161 -12.02 6.06 2.69
CA PHE A 161 -12.62 5.02 1.86
C PHE A 161 -14.10 4.80 2.16
N MET A 162 -14.58 5.05 3.38
CA MET A 162 -16.02 5.03 3.65
C MET A 162 -16.81 6.09 2.87
N ASP A 163 -16.16 7.21 2.51
CA ASP A 163 -16.77 8.28 1.71
C ASP A 163 -16.49 8.11 0.20
N PHE A 164 -15.32 7.60 -0.19
CA PHE A 164 -14.85 7.51 -1.57
C PHE A 164 -15.43 6.33 -2.35
N LEU A 165 -15.68 5.20 -1.67
CA LEU A 165 -16.17 3.99 -2.34
C LEU A 165 -17.58 4.19 -2.89
N ILE A 166 -17.81 3.70 -4.11
CA ILE A 166 -19.12 3.69 -4.76
C ILE A 166 -19.69 2.28 -4.83
N GLU A 167 -21.02 2.17 -4.78
CA GLU A 167 -21.68 0.86 -4.91
C GLU A 167 -21.90 0.50 -6.38
N VAL A 168 -21.35 -0.65 -6.79
CA VAL A 168 -21.56 -1.25 -8.12
C VAL A 168 -21.99 -2.70 -7.95
N ASN A 169 -23.21 -3.01 -8.38
CA ASN A 169 -23.79 -4.36 -8.28
C ASN A 169 -23.80 -4.94 -6.84
N GLY A 170 -23.94 -4.09 -5.83
CA GLY A 170 -23.97 -4.50 -4.42
C GLY A 170 -22.58 -4.64 -3.77
N GLU A 171 -21.50 -4.40 -4.51
CA GLU A 171 -20.14 -4.35 -4.01
C GLU A 171 -19.66 -2.88 -3.92
N LEU A 172 -18.88 -2.54 -2.90
CA LEU A 172 -18.25 -1.21 -2.73
C LEU A 172 -16.87 -1.22 -3.36
N VAL A 173 -16.61 -0.34 -4.32
CA VAL A 173 -15.40 -0.32 -5.13
C VAL A 173 -14.79 1.07 -5.22
N THR A 174 -13.48 1.13 -5.42
CA THR A 174 -12.77 2.37 -5.81
C THR A 174 -13.16 2.78 -7.23
N CYS A 175 -13.43 4.06 -7.45
CA CYS A 175 -13.73 4.61 -8.77
C CYS A 175 -13.49 6.13 -8.79
N PRO A 176 -12.62 6.62 -9.70
CA PRO A 176 -11.75 5.85 -10.59
C PRO A 176 -10.54 5.27 -9.87
N SER A 177 -9.93 4.24 -10.46
CA SER A 177 -8.63 3.72 -10.03
C SER A 177 -7.86 3.10 -11.19
N VAL A 178 -6.61 2.67 -10.92
CA VAL A 178 -5.75 1.97 -11.87
C VAL A 178 -5.14 0.74 -11.21
N SER A 179 -4.82 -0.29 -11.98
CA SER A 179 -3.88 -1.32 -11.50
C SER A 179 -2.46 -0.89 -11.85
N PRO A 180 -1.66 -0.49 -10.88
CA PRO A 180 -0.30 0.01 -11.18
C PRO A 180 0.61 -1.09 -11.74
N GLU A 181 1.24 -0.93 -12.90
CA GLU A 181 1.05 0.17 -13.87
C GLU A 181 0.59 -0.43 -15.20
N ASN A 182 -0.40 -1.35 -15.17
CA ASN A 182 -0.80 -2.18 -16.30
C ASN A 182 -1.86 -1.52 -17.18
N THR A 183 -2.04 -2.05 -18.38
CA THR A 183 -2.99 -1.60 -19.41
C THR A 183 -3.80 -2.80 -19.89
N TYR A 184 -5.13 -2.68 -19.89
CA TYR A 184 -6.02 -3.70 -20.41
C TYR A 184 -6.47 -3.42 -21.84
N ILE A 185 -6.95 -4.47 -22.53
CA ILE A 185 -7.52 -4.40 -23.87
C ILE A 185 -9.02 -4.69 -23.78
N MET A 186 -9.84 -3.78 -24.30
CA MET A 186 -11.28 -3.99 -24.48
C MET A 186 -11.56 -4.86 -25.69
N LYS A 187 -12.80 -5.41 -25.77
CA LYS A 187 -13.22 -6.31 -26.86
C LYS A 187 -13.12 -5.70 -28.25
N ASP A 188 -13.16 -4.39 -28.37
CA ASP A 188 -13.00 -3.64 -29.62
C ASP A 188 -11.54 -3.34 -29.97
N GLY A 189 -10.58 -3.82 -29.17
CA GLY A 189 -9.14 -3.58 -29.33
C GLY A 189 -8.65 -2.27 -28.68
N THR A 190 -9.53 -1.46 -28.10
CA THR A 190 -9.15 -0.22 -27.42
C THR A 190 -8.41 -0.54 -26.12
N GLN A 191 -7.29 0.15 -25.88
CA GLN A 191 -6.54 0.03 -24.64
C GLN A 191 -7.10 0.98 -23.56
N GLY A 192 -7.22 0.47 -22.34
CA GLY A 192 -7.66 1.25 -21.18
C GLY A 192 -6.72 1.09 -19.99
N ARG A 193 -6.69 2.11 -19.13
CA ARG A 193 -5.88 2.15 -17.93
C ARG A 193 -6.71 2.46 -16.69
N LEU A 194 -7.62 3.42 -16.82
CA LEU A 194 -8.58 3.75 -15.76
C LEU A 194 -9.67 2.68 -15.67
N SER A 195 -9.98 2.25 -14.46
CA SER A 195 -10.98 1.26 -14.17
C SER A 195 -11.70 1.60 -12.85
N TYR A 196 -12.43 0.65 -12.33
CA TYR A 196 -13.02 0.66 -11.00
C TYR A 196 -12.78 -0.67 -10.32
N GLY A 197 -12.66 -0.68 -9.01
CA GLY A 197 -12.58 -1.90 -8.21
C GLY A 197 -11.47 -2.85 -8.63
N VAL A 198 -10.29 -2.32 -8.98
CA VAL A 198 -9.14 -3.17 -9.34
C VAL A 198 -8.78 -4.08 -8.18
N THR A 199 -8.29 -5.26 -8.48
CA THR A 199 -8.09 -6.32 -7.50
C THR A 199 -7.12 -5.90 -6.39
N MET A 200 -6.02 -5.25 -6.73
CA MET A 200 -5.06 -4.75 -5.75
C MET A 200 -5.71 -3.79 -4.73
N ASP A 201 -6.58 -2.89 -5.20
CA ASP A 201 -7.29 -1.97 -4.30
C ASP A 201 -8.16 -2.74 -3.30
N ASN A 202 -8.94 -3.72 -3.80
CA ASN A 202 -9.81 -4.53 -2.97
C ASN A 202 -8.99 -5.29 -1.91
N GLU A 203 -7.85 -5.85 -2.30
CA GLU A 203 -6.95 -6.59 -1.41
C GLU A 203 -6.36 -5.68 -0.32
N ILE A 204 -5.88 -4.49 -0.68
CA ILE A 204 -5.38 -3.49 0.29
C ILE A 204 -6.50 -3.04 1.24
N LEU A 205 -7.71 -2.81 0.71
CA LEU A 205 -8.85 -2.40 1.53
C LEU A 205 -9.27 -3.49 2.53
N HIS A 206 -9.25 -4.76 2.14
CA HIS A 206 -9.50 -5.84 3.08
C HIS A 206 -8.52 -5.82 4.26
N GLU A 207 -7.21 -5.61 4.01
CA GLU A 207 -6.22 -5.47 5.08
C GLU A 207 -6.45 -4.20 5.91
N LEU A 208 -6.69 -3.06 5.26
CA LEU A 208 -6.92 -1.79 5.95
C LEU A 208 -8.07 -1.88 6.96
N PHE A 209 -9.21 -2.39 6.53
CA PHE A 209 -10.40 -2.52 7.39
C PHE A 209 -10.22 -3.59 8.48
N ASP A 210 -9.56 -4.70 8.18
CA ASP A 210 -9.23 -5.74 9.17
C ASP A 210 -8.28 -5.20 10.24
N HIS A 211 -7.22 -4.52 9.83
CA HIS A 211 -6.25 -3.90 10.75
C HIS A 211 -6.90 -2.81 11.61
N PHE A 212 -7.83 -2.04 11.03
CA PHE A 212 -8.60 -1.07 11.79
C PHE A 212 -9.51 -1.75 12.82
N GLU A 213 -10.28 -2.79 12.47
CA GLU A 213 -11.16 -3.53 13.39
C GLU A 213 -10.37 -4.14 14.55
N LYS A 214 -9.21 -4.74 14.26
CA LYS A 214 -8.32 -5.30 15.28
C LYS A 214 -7.73 -4.23 16.19
N SER A 215 -7.26 -3.12 15.61
CA SER A 215 -6.67 -2.00 16.37
C SER A 215 -7.70 -1.32 17.26
N SER A 216 -8.90 -1.02 16.72
CA SER A 216 -9.98 -0.40 17.48
C SER A 216 -10.43 -1.27 18.66
N THR A 217 -10.47 -2.59 18.48
CA THR A 217 -10.81 -3.54 19.55
C THR A 217 -9.74 -3.53 20.66
N LEU A 218 -8.45 -3.59 20.28
CA LEU A 218 -7.35 -3.57 21.25
C LEU A 218 -7.26 -2.26 22.02
N LEU A 219 -7.50 -1.14 21.36
CA LEU A 219 -7.44 0.20 21.96
C LEU A 219 -8.75 0.59 22.66
N GLN A 220 -9.77 -0.27 22.61
CA GLN A 220 -11.10 -0.01 23.20
C GLN A 220 -11.70 1.31 22.67
N GLU A 221 -11.68 1.47 21.33
CA GLU A 221 -12.23 2.65 20.67
C GLU A 221 -13.68 2.91 21.09
N THR A 222 -13.98 4.17 21.40
CA THR A 222 -15.28 4.59 21.95
C THR A 222 -16.27 5.05 20.87
N ASP A 223 -15.81 5.36 19.67
CA ASP A 223 -16.68 5.72 18.53
C ASP A 223 -17.27 4.45 17.89
N ILE A 224 -18.24 3.87 18.60
CA ILE A 224 -18.88 2.61 18.18
C ILE A 224 -19.58 2.75 16.83
N ASP A 225 -20.19 3.90 16.55
CA ASP A 225 -20.89 4.13 15.28
C ASP A 225 -19.93 4.14 14.10
N PHE A 226 -18.74 4.72 14.26
CA PHE A 226 -17.70 4.69 13.24
C PHE A 226 -17.22 3.25 13.02
N CYS A 227 -16.90 2.51 14.07
CA CYS A 227 -16.48 1.12 14.00
C CYS A 227 -17.52 0.23 13.29
N GLN A 228 -18.80 0.42 13.61
CA GLN A 228 -19.87 -0.36 12.99
C GLN A 228 -20.00 -0.04 11.49
N ARG A 229 -19.94 1.21 11.10
CA ARG A 229 -19.96 1.62 9.68
C ARG A 229 -18.76 1.08 8.92
N ALA A 230 -17.57 1.14 9.50
CA ALA A 230 -16.35 0.55 8.90
C ALA A 230 -16.52 -0.96 8.65
N LYS A 231 -17.05 -1.68 9.63
CA LYS A 231 -17.34 -3.12 9.52
C LYS A 231 -18.37 -3.45 8.44
N GLU A 232 -19.40 -2.62 8.30
CA GLU A 232 -20.42 -2.79 7.24
C GLU A 232 -19.85 -2.50 5.86
N THR A 233 -18.99 -1.48 5.73
CA THR A 233 -18.26 -1.18 4.50
C THR A 233 -17.37 -2.36 4.09
N ALA A 234 -16.57 -2.90 5.02
CA ALA A 234 -15.70 -4.04 4.77
C ALA A 234 -16.43 -5.27 4.23
N LYS A 235 -17.64 -5.55 4.72
CA LYS A 235 -18.47 -6.68 4.26
C LYS A 235 -18.90 -6.58 2.81
N LYS A 236 -18.94 -5.39 2.24
CA LYS A 236 -19.35 -5.13 0.86
C LYS A 236 -18.16 -5.03 -0.11
N LEU A 237 -16.93 -5.15 0.35
CA LEU A 237 -15.76 -5.16 -0.52
C LEU A 237 -15.74 -6.39 -1.41
N PRO A 238 -15.36 -6.27 -2.70
CA PRO A 238 -15.26 -7.39 -3.62
C PRO A 238 -14.28 -8.44 -3.14
N LYS A 239 -14.61 -9.70 -3.33
CA LYS A 239 -13.68 -10.81 -3.14
C LYS A 239 -12.81 -11.01 -4.38
N ILE A 240 -11.69 -11.70 -4.21
CA ILE A 240 -10.83 -12.13 -5.32
C ILE A 240 -11.65 -12.94 -6.32
N LYS A 241 -11.53 -12.59 -7.61
CA LYS A 241 -12.23 -13.24 -8.73
C LYS A 241 -11.22 -14.00 -9.58
N ILE A 242 -11.66 -15.16 -10.10
CA ILE A 242 -10.84 -16.00 -10.98
C ILE A 242 -11.28 -15.79 -12.42
N GLY A 243 -10.33 -15.52 -13.31
CA GLY A 243 -10.56 -15.26 -14.72
C GLY A 243 -10.58 -16.51 -15.59
N LYS A 244 -10.78 -16.32 -16.88
CA LYS A 244 -10.96 -17.36 -17.90
C LYS A 244 -9.79 -18.33 -18.07
N HIS A 245 -8.61 -17.95 -17.61
CA HIS A 245 -7.39 -18.78 -17.66
C HIS A 245 -7.05 -19.41 -16.30
N GLY A 246 -7.92 -19.27 -15.28
CA GLY A 246 -7.66 -19.74 -13.92
C GLY A 246 -6.77 -18.81 -13.09
N GLN A 247 -6.42 -17.64 -13.61
CA GLN A 247 -5.65 -16.61 -12.93
C GLN A 247 -6.55 -15.76 -12.01
N ILE A 248 -5.94 -15.09 -11.03
CA ILE A 248 -6.60 -13.97 -10.33
C ILE A 248 -6.83 -12.85 -11.35
N MET A 249 -8.07 -12.36 -11.44
CA MET A 249 -8.39 -11.23 -12.30
C MET A 249 -7.75 -9.95 -11.77
N GLU A 250 -7.12 -9.18 -12.62
CA GLU A 250 -6.50 -7.90 -12.24
C GLU A 250 -7.53 -6.75 -12.16
N TRP A 251 -8.60 -6.84 -12.93
CA TRP A 251 -9.69 -5.86 -12.96
C TRP A 251 -11.05 -6.53 -12.67
N MET A 252 -12.07 -5.70 -12.42
CA MET A 252 -13.45 -6.20 -12.18
C MET A 252 -14.03 -6.97 -13.36
N LYS A 253 -13.50 -6.79 -14.56
CA LYS A 253 -13.84 -7.56 -15.76
C LYS A 253 -12.61 -8.35 -16.22
N ASP A 254 -12.84 -9.52 -16.77
CA ASP A 254 -11.81 -10.42 -17.28
C ASP A 254 -11.29 -9.89 -18.64
N TYR A 255 -10.51 -8.81 -18.58
CA TYR A 255 -9.85 -8.23 -19.74
C TYR A 255 -8.59 -9.01 -20.12
N ASP A 256 -8.15 -8.84 -21.38
CA ASP A 256 -6.80 -9.22 -21.78
C ASP A 256 -5.81 -8.09 -21.45
N GLU A 257 -4.58 -8.46 -21.16
CA GLU A 257 -3.50 -7.51 -20.88
C GLU A 257 -2.87 -7.02 -22.19
N ALA A 258 -2.52 -5.73 -22.24
CA ALA A 258 -1.78 -5.18 -23.39
C ALA A 258 -0.33 -5.71 -23.45
N GLU A 259 0.23 -6.05 -22.29
CA GLU A 259 1.56 -6.64 -22.13
C GLU A 259 1.45 -7.89 -21.26
N PRO A 260 1.14 -9.06 -21.83
CA PRO A 260 1.14 -10.32 -21.10
C PRO A 260 2.52 -10.56 -20.46
N GLY A 261 2.53 -10.78 -19.14
CA GLY A 261 3.79 -10.88 -18.40
C GLY A 261 4.39 -9.53 -18.02
N HIS A 262 3.56 -8.50 -17.87
CA HIS A 262 3.97 -7.20 -17.32
C HIS A 262 4.81 -7.36 -16.05
N ARG A 263 5.83 -6.50 -15.87
CA ARG A 263 6.75 -6.57 -14.71
C ARG A 263 6.08 -6.39 -13.36
N HIS A 264 4.94 -5.67 -13.31
CA HIS A 264 4.11 -5.54 -12.12
C HIS A 264 3.01 -6.61 -12.11
N ILE A 265 2.83 -7.24 -10.97
CA ILE A 265 1.83 -8.28 -10.70
C ILE A 265 0.90 -7.83 -9.57
N SER A 266 0.37 -6.63 -9.69
CA SER A 266 -0.37 -5.91 -8.64
C SER A 266 -1.55 -6.72 -8.07
N HIS A 267 -2.22 -7.53 -8.88
CA HIS A 267 -3.30 -8.42 -8.48
C HIS A 267 -2.87 -9.64 -7.63
N LEU A 268 -1.57 -9.78 -7.34
CA LEU A 268 -1.04 -10.78 -6.41
C LEU A 268 -0.64 -10.17 -5.06
N TRP A 269 -1.06 -8.95 -4.77
CA TRP A 269 -0.78 -8.27 -3.51
C TRP A 269 -1.30 -9.06 -2.30
N ALA A 270 -2.43 -9.73 -2.43
CA ALA A 270 -3.02 -10.62 -1.41
C ALA A 270 -2.14 -11.82 -1.06
N LEU A 271 -1.25 -12.26 -1.99
CA LEU A 271 -0.27 -13.32 -1.74
C LEU A 271 0.98 -12.77 -1.05
N HIS A 272 1.46 -11.61 -1.53
CA HIS A 272 2.59 -10.89 -0.96
C HIS A 272 2.51 -9.40 -1.34
N PRO A 273 2.58 -8.45 -0.40
CA PRO A 273 3.01 -8.59 1.01
C PRO A 273 1.92 -9.03 2.01
N ALA A 274 0.66 -9.08 1.61
CA ALA A 274 -0.39 -9.59 2.49
C ALA A 274 -0.34 -11.12 2.68
N PHE A 275 -1.19 -11.61 3.56
CA PHE A 275 -1.34 -13.04 3.87
C PHE A 275 -2.78 -13.51 3.66
N GLN A 276 -3.51 -12.92 2.72
CA GLN A 276 -4.89 -13.29 2.41
C GLN A 276 -4.96 -14.60 1.63
N ILE A 277 -3.89 -14.92 0.87
CA ILE A 277 -3.76 -16.19 0.16
C ILE A 277 -2.66 -17.00 0.84
N THR A 278 -3.05 -18.12 1.44
CA THR A 278 -2.12 -19.04 2.11
C THR A 278 -2.34 -20.47 1.63
N PRO A 279 -1.32 -21.36 1.72
CA PRO A 279 -1.47 -22.77 1.32
C PRO A 279 -2.60 -23.49 2.04
N CYS A 280 -2.97 -23.06 3.24
CA CYS A 280 -4.06 -23.68 4.02
C CYS A 280 -5.47 -23.30 3.54
N GLN A 281 -5.60 -22.30 2.66
CA GLN A 281 -6.89 -21.84 2.12
C GLN A 281 -7.18 -22.40 0.72
N LEU A 282 -6.25 -23.18 0.16
CA LEU A 282 -6.37 -23.79 -1.17
C LEU A 282 -7.02 -25.19 -1.13
N HIS A 283 -7.69 -25.54 -0.04
CA HIS A 283 -8.38 -26.83 0.14
C HIS A 283 -9.91 -26.68 0.25
#